data_d1b480f229b5ce2fe7896aac79360781
#
_entry.id   d1b480f229b5ce2fe7896aac79360781
#
_cell.length_a   1.000
_cell.length_b   1.000
_cell.length_c   1.000
_cell.angle_alpha   90.00
_cell.angle_beta   90.00
_cell.angle_gamma   90.00
#
_symmetry.space_group_name_H-M   'P 1'
#
loop_
_entity.id
_entity.type
_entity.pdbx_description
1 polymer ?
#
loop_
_entity_poly.entity_id
_entity_poly.type
_entity_poly.pdbx_seq_one_letter_code
_entity_poly.pdbx_strand_id
1 'polypeptide(L)'
;MATIPASRSILSRLPPMRDRQVDVLVIGAGAAGLTAALAAAARGAWVLVLARGSLPESNSAWAQGGIAAALDPADSPGIHVADTLIAGAGLCDPAAVAVLANEAPALMRELASLGVPFERDADRFALGLEGGHSRRRIVHVGDATGRAVTQVLIERVRTT
;
A
#
# COMPACT_ATOMS: atom_id res chain seq x y z
N MET A 1 46.21 -13.00 19.87
CA MET A 1 45.19 -13.47 18.94
C MET A 1 43.95 -13.80 19.78
N ALA A 2 42.95 -12.95 19.79
CA ALA A 2 41.70 -13.17 20.54
C ALA A 2 40.77 -14.06 19.70
N THR A 3 40.42 -15.21 20.20
CA THR A 3 39.51 -16.16 19.55
C THR A 3 38.09 -15.59 19.69
N ILE A 4 37.44 -15.29 18.56
CA ILE A 4 36.03 -14.90 18.53
C ILE A 4 35.19 -16.13 18.94
N PRO A 5 34.34 -16.07 19.99
CA PRO A 5 33.50 -17.20 20.35
C PRO A 5 32.49 -17.48 19.22
N ALA A 6 32.37 -18.76 18.82
CA ALA A 6 31.39 -19.19 17.85
C ALA A 6 29.99 -18.67 18.20
N SER A 7 29.37 -17.92 17.28
CA SER A 7 28.02 -17.37 17.46
C SER A 7 27.04 -18.53 17.69
N ARG A 8 26.46 -18.61 18.86
CA ARG A 8 25.35 -19.55 19.10
C ARG A 8 24.22 -19.20 18.15
N SER A 9 23.89 -20.13 17.27
CA SER A 9 22.80 -19.99 16.31
C SER A 9 21.52 -19.55 17.02
N ILE A 10 20.96 -18.42 16.62
CA ILE A 10 19.66 -17.93 17.13
C ILE A 10 18.55 -18.96 16.88
N LEU A 11 18.71 -19.82 15.88
CA LEU A 11 17.77 -20.88 15.51
C LEU A 11 17.59 -21.95 16.59
N SER A 12 18.56 -22.14 17.50
CA SER A 12 18.47 -23.14 18.58
C SER A 12 17.51 -22.77 19.72
N ARG A 13 16.94 -21.54 19.70
CA ARG A 13 16.00 -21.04 20.72
C ARG A 13 14.55 -20.91 20.23
N LEU A 14 14.30 -21.23 18.96
CA LEU A 14 12.94 -21.20 18.44
C LEU A 14 12.19 -22.45 18.91
N PRO A 15 10.92 -22.32 19.35
CA PRO A 15 10.08 -23.48 19.60
C PRO A 15 9.96 -24.31 18.33
N PRO A 16 9.68 -25.63 18.42
CA PRO A 16 9.55 -26.48 17.25
C PRO A 16 8.55 -25.85 16.29
N MET A 17 9.04 -25.47 15.12
CA MET A 17 8.23 -24.89 14.04
C MET A 17 7.25 -25.97 13.59
N ARG A 18 5.96 -25.70 13.75
CA ARG A 18 4.96 -26.51 13.07
C ARG A 18 5.04 -26.18 11.60
N ASP A 19 5.31 -27.16 10.78
CA ASP A 19 5.24 -27.00 9.32
C ASP A 19 3.83 -26.55 8.95
N ARG A 20 3.71 -25.35 8.41
CA ARG A 20 2.47 -24.84 7.83
C ARG A 20 2.62 -24.88 6.32
N GLN A 21 1.79 -25.66 5.67
CA GLN A 21 1.67 -25.61 4.22
C GLN A 21 0.72 -24.49 3.85
N VAL A 22 1.17 -23.59 3.01
CA VAL A 22 0.37 -22.49 2.46
C VAL A 22 0.67 -22.38 0.96
N ASP A 23 -0.30 -21.90 0.19
CA ASP A 23 -0.11 -21.70 -1.25
C ASP A 23 0.72 -20.44 -1.52
N VAL A 24 0.54 -19.40 -0.70
CA VAL A 24 1.22 -18.12 -0.86
C VAL A 24 1.74 -17.61 0.48
N LEU A 25 3.03 -17.31 0.54
CA LEU A 25 3.65 -16.59 1.65
C LEU A 25 3.90 -15.14 1.23
N VAL A 26 3.24 -14.20 1.92
CA VAL A 26 3.45 -12.76 1.74
C VAL A 26 4.37 -12.24 2.84
N ILE A 27 5.52 -11.70 2.48
CA ILE A 27 6.49 -11.13 3.41
C ILE A 27 6.33 -9.62 3.42
N GLY A 28 5.77 -9.09 4.49
CA GLY A 28 5.48 -7.66 4.69
C GLY A 28 3.98 -7.38 4.78
N ALA A 29 3.60 -6.58 5.79
CA ALA A 29 2.21 -6.21 6.08
C ALA A 29 1.92 -4.72 5.80
N GLY A 30 2.61 -4.12 4.83
CA GLY A 30 2.27 -2.82 4.28
C GLY A 30 1.11 -2.94 3.28
N ALA A 31 0.67 -1.81 2.71
CA ALA A 31 -0.44 -1.76 1.76
C ALA A 31 -0.28 -2.77 0.61
N ALA A 32 0.91 -2.86 0.01
CA ALA A 32 1.18 -3.80 -1.10
C ALA A 32 1.02 -5.27 -0.67
N GLY A 33 1.60 -5.66 0.49
CA GLY A 33 1.51 -7.04 0.98
C GLY A 33 0.09 -7.43 1.36
N LEU A 34 -0.64 -6.54 2.04
CA LEU A 34 -2.04 -6.79 2.41
C LEU A 34 -2.94 -6.91 1.18
N THR A 35 -2.74 -6.06 0.17
CA THR A 35 -3.48 -6.13 -1.10
C THR A 35 -3.16 -7.42 -1.85
N ALA A 36 -1.88 -7.83 -1.92
CA ALA A 36 -1.48 -9.08 -2.53
C ALA A 36 -2.10 -10.29 -1.82
N ALA A 37 -2.14 -10.27 -0.48
CA ALA A 37 -2.77 -11.33 0.32
C ALA A 37 -4.26 -11.45 0.02
N LEU A 38 -4.98 -10.33 0.00
CA LEU A 38 -6.41 -10.30 -0.35
C LEU A 38 -6.67 -10.80 -1.76
N ALA A 39 -5.85 -10.37 -2.73
CA ALA A 39 -5.97 -10.80 -4.11
C ALA A 39 -5.71 -12.31 -4.31
N ALA A 40 -4.77 -12.89 -3.57
CA ALA A 40 -4.51 -14.33 -3.58
C ALA A 40 -5.64 -15.11 -2.90
N ALA A 41 -6.08 -14.66 -1.72
CA ALA A 41 -7.19 -15.29 -1.00
C ALA A 41 -8.50 -15.26 -1.79
N ALA A 42 -8.78 -14.16 -2.51
CA ALA A 42 -9.95 -14.06 -3.39
C ALA A 42 -9.93 -15.08 -4.55
N ARG A 43 -8.77 -15.68 -4.85
CA ARG A 43 -8.60 -16.77 -5.82
C ARG A 43 -8.58 -18.16 -5.17
N GLY A 44 -8.92 -18.25 -3.89
CA GLY A 44 -8.97 -19.50 -3.13
C GLY A 44 -7.64 -19.98 -2.59
N ALA A 45 -6.58 -19.18 -2.66
CA ALA A 45 -5.28 -19.55 -2.12
C ALA A 45 -5.24 -19.46 -0.58
N TRP A 46 -4.58 -20.41 0.05
CA TRP A 46 -4.26 -20.36 1.48
C TRP A 46 -3.05 -19.46 1.69
N VAL A 47 -3.26 -18.31 2.34
CA VAL A 47 -2.26 -17.24 2.43
C VAL A 47 -1.75 -17.07 3.84
N LEU A 48 -0.43 -16.97 3.99
CA LEU A 48 0.24 -16.56 5.24
C LEU A 48 0.89 -15.20 5.04
N VAL A 49 0.52 -14.21 5.86
CA VAL A 49 1.21 -12.90 5.90
C VAL A 49 2.20 -12.91 7.06
N LEU A 50 3.47 -12.66 6.75
CA LEU A 50 4.54 -12.54 7.72
C LEU A 50 4.94 -11.07 7.89
N ALA A 51 4.79 -10.52 9.09
CA ALA A 51 5.20 -9.18 9.46
C ALA A 51 6.42 -9.20 10.38
N ARG A 52 7.25 -8.17 10.33
CA ARG A 52 8.40 -8.00 11.24
C ARG A 52 7.96 -7.68 12.67
N GLY A 53 6.83 -7.01 12.83
CA GLY A 53 6.26 -6.59 14.10
C GLY A 53 4.76 -6.75 14.09
N SER A 54 4.03 -5.88 14.77
CA SER A 54 2.57 -5.88 14.73
C SER A 54 2.07 -5.42 13.36
N LEU A 55 0.92 -5.95 12.91
CA LEU A 55 0.36 -5.62 11.60
C LEU A 55 0.18 -4.10 11.34
N PRO A 56 -0.23 -3.26 12.33
CA PRO A 56 -0.35 -1.83 12.15
C PRO A 56 0.97 -1.08 11.98
N GLU A 57 2.10 -1.72 12.29
CA GLU A 57 3.41 -1.08 12.23
C GLU A 57 4.04 -1.25 10.85
N SER A 58 3.75 -0.33 9.95
CA SER A 58 4.32 -0.33 8.60
C SER A 58 4.58 1.10 8.11
N ASN A 59 5.51 1.26 7.17
CA ASN A 59 5.72 2.56 6.52
C ASN A 59 4.44 3.07 5.83
N SER A 60 3.60 2.16 5.32
CA SER A 60 2.29 2.51 4.77
C SER A 60 1.37 3.15 5.81
N ALA A 61 1.37 2.64 7.05
CA ALA A 61 0.57 3.20 8.13
C ALA A 61 1.07 4.58 8.62
N TRP A 62 2.35 4.88 8.42
CA TRP A 62 2.97 6.17 8.78
C TRP A 62 2.89 7.21 7.66
N ALA A 63 2.41 6.84 6.47
CA ALA A 63 2.23 7.79 5.37
C ALA A 63 1.13 8.80 5.72
N GLN A 64 1.49 10.09 5.80
CA GLN A 64 0.60 11.16 6.25
C GLN A 64 -0.18 11.78 5.10
N GLY A 65 0.48 12.00 3.97
CA GLY A 65 -0.14 12.59 2.78
C GLY A 65 -1.29 11.77 2.22
N GLY A 66 -1.70 12.10 1.01
CA GLY A 66 -2.76 11.38 0.33
C GLY A 66 -2.24 10.44 -0.76
N ILE A 67 -3.15 9.99 -1.57
CA ILE A 67 -2.89 9.13 -2.72
C ILE A 67 -3.32 9.89 -3.98
N ALA A 68 -2.41 10.04 -4.94
CA ALA A 68 -2.68 10.73 -6.19
C ALA A 68 -3.52 9.86 -7.14
N ALA A 69 -4.67 10.39 -7.59
CA ALA A 69 -5.50 9.75 -8.60
C ALA A 69 -6.25 10.80 -9.42
N ALA A 70 -6.22 10.67 -10.74
CA ALA A 70 -6.91 11.58 -11.65
C ALA A 70 -8.42 11.31 -11.66
N LEU A 71 -9.15 11.92 -10.70
CA LEU A 71 -10.58 11.72 -10.47
C LEU A 71 -11.42 12.95 -10.84
N ASP A 72 -10.80 14.12 -11.01
CA ASP A 72 -11.47 15.33 -11.45
C ASP A 72 -11.72 15.26 -12.96
N PRO A 73 -12.87 15.74 -13.47
CA PRO A 73 -13.15 15.81 -14.92
C PRO A 73 -12.14 16.65 -15.73
N ALA A 74 -11.47 17.60 -15.09
CA ALA A 74 -10.43 18.43 -15.71
C ALA A 74 -9.02 17.81 -15.62
N ASP A 75 -8.90 16.60 -15.05
CA ASP A 75 -7.65 15.84 -14.93
C ASP A 75 -7.71 14.56 -15.76
N SER A 76 -6.56 13.93 -15.97
CA SER A 76 -6.48 12.64 -16.65
C SER A 76 -5.25 11.86 -16.21
N PRO A 77 -5.26 10.53 -16.33
CA PRO A 77 -4.05 9.73 -16.12
C PRO A 77 -2.86 10.20 -16.95
N GLY A 78 -3.07 10.69 -18.17
CA GLY A 78 -2.00 11.22 -19.01
C GLY A 78 -1.34 12.48 -18.43
N ILE A 79 -2.12 13.39 -17.83
CA ILE A 79 -1.57 14.57 -17.12
C ILE A 79 -0.82 14.12 -15.87
N HIS A 80 -1.35 13.13 -15.15
CA HIS A 80 -0.68 12.57 -13.97
C HIS A 80 0.67 11.93 -14.34
N VAL A 81 0.73 11.17 -15.43
CA VAL A 81 1.99 10.61 -15.98
C VAL A 81 3.00 11.73 -16.26
N ALA A 82 2.58 12.77 -16.97
CA ALA A 82 3.46 13.87 -17.34
C ALA A 82 4.04 14.58 -16.11
N ASP A 83 3.19 14.92 -15.13
CA ASP A 83 3.63 15.52 -13.87
C ASP A 83 4.63 14.62 -13.12
N THR A 84 4.36 13.32 -13.06
CA THR A 84 5.23 12.36 -12.36
C THR A 84 6.59 12.23 -13.03
N LEU A 85 6.65 12.18 -14.36
CA LEU A 85 7.91 12.10 -15.11
C LEU A 85 8.74 13.37 -14.94
N ILE A 86 8.09 14.56 -14.94
CA ILE A 86 8.75 15.84 -14.70
C ILE A 86 9.34 15.87 -13.27
N ALA A 87 8.53 15.55 -12.27
CA ALA A 87 8.98 15.56 -10.88
C ALA A 87 10.09 14.53 -10.61
N GLY A 88 10.06 13.40 -11.29
CA GLY A 88 11.04 12.33 -11.17
C GLY A 88 12.39 12.61 -11.84
N ALA A 89 12.52 13.70 -12.60
CA ALA A 89 13.79 14.21 -13.17
C ALA A 89 14.66 13.13 -13.84
N GLY A 90 14.03 12.22 -14.59
CA GLY A 90 14.70 11.13 -15.33
C GLY A 90 14.96 9.85 -14.54
N LEU A 91 14.55 9.77 -13.26
CA LEU A 91 14.69 8.55 -12.43
C LEU A 91 13.50 7.59 -12.55
N CYS A 92 12.41 8.01 -13.20
CA CYS A 92 11.22 7.18 -13.34
C CYS A 92 11.36 6.12 -14.44
N ASP A 93 10.76 4.96 -14.20
CA ASP A 93 10.39 4.04 -15.28
C ASP A 93 9.04 4.50 -15.86
N PRO A 94 9.00 4.96 -17.14
CA PRO A 94 7.76 5.48 -17.72
C PRO A 94 6.63 4.44 -17.81
N ALA A 95 6.97 3.15 -17.97
CA ALA A 95 5.97 2.09 -18.04
C ALA A 95 5.31 1.88 -16.67
N ALA A 96 6.10 1.85 -15.60
CA ALA A 96 5.59 1.75 -14.23
C ALA A 96 4.74 2.98 -13.86
N VAL A 97 5.16 4.19 -14.24
CA VAL A 97 4.39 5.42 -14.00
C VAL A 97 3.04 5.36 -14.75
N ALA A 98 3.02 4.86 -15.97
CA ALA A 98 1.79 4.73 -16.74
C ALA A 98 0.81 3.76 -16.09
N VAL A 99 1.28 2.59 -15.62
CA VAL A 99 0.45 1.62 -14.87
C VAL A 99 -0.14 2.28 -13.64
N LEU A 100 0.69 2.90 -12.79
CA LEU A 100 0.27 3.55 -11.56
C LEU A 100 -0.81 4.60 -11.81
N ALA A 101 -0.58 5.52 -12.74
CA ALA A 101 -1.50 6.63 -13.00
C ALA A 101 -2.83 6.17 -13.63
N ASN A 102 -2.80 5.14 -14.48
CA ASN A 102 -4.02 4.62 -15.12
C ASN A 102 -4.87 3.79 -14.15
N GLU A 103 -4.26 3.05 -13.23
CA GLU A 103 -4.98 2.19 -12.28
C GLU A 103 -5.48 2.96 -11.03
N ALA A 104 -4.82 4.04 -10.65
CA ALA A 104 -5.13 4.78 -9.43
C ALA A 104 -6.61 5.21 -9.29
N PRO A 105 -7.31 5.71 -10.33
CA PRO A 105 -8.73 6.08 -10.18
C PRO A 105 -9.66 4.92 -9.82
N ALA A 106 -9.41 3.74 -10.36
CA ALA A 106 -10.19 2.54 -10.05
C ALA A 106 -9.87 2.07 -8.63
N LEU A 107 -8.60 2.02 -8.26
CA LEU A 107 -8.14 1.63 -6.92
C LEU A 107 -8.72 2.53 -5.82
N MET A 108 -8.80 3.85 -6.04
CA MET A 108 -9.40 4.76 -5.04
C MET A 108 -10.88 4.45 -4.79
N ARG A 109 -11.64 4.13 -5.83
CA ARG A 109 -13.04 3.72 -5.68
C ARG A 109 -13.17 2.39 -4.96
N GLU A 110 -12.30 1.44 -5.25
CA GLU A 110 -12.24 0.15 -4.57
C GLU A 110 -11.92 0.33 -3.07
N LEU A 111 -10.88 1.07 -2.71
CA LEU A 111 -10.54 1.35 -1.32
C LEU A 111 -11.69 2.04 -0.57
N ALA A 112 -12.38 2.98 -1.20
CA ALA A 112 -13.58 3.60 -0.64
C ALA A 112 -14.71 2.57 -0.43
N SER A 113 -14.92 1.66 -1.37
CA SER A 113 -15.92 0.58 -1.24
C SER A 113 -15.58 -0.43 -0.14
N LEU A 114 -14.30 -0.62 0.15
CA LEU A 114 -13.81 -1.43 1.27
C LEU A 114 -14.03 -0.75 2.63
N GLY A 115 -14.35 0.56 2.64
CA GLY A 115 -14.64 1.32 3.85
C GLY A 115 -13.56 2.31 4.25
N VAL A 116 -12.58 2.62 3.40
CA VAL A 116 -11.64 3.72 3.70
C VAL A 116 -12.39 5.04 3.69
N PRO A 117 -12.39 5.82 4.80
CA PRO A 117 -13.21 7.01 4.97
C PRO A 117 -12.54 8.24 4.34
N PHE A 118 -12.26 8.19 3.03
CA PHE A 118 -11.71 9.34 2.31
C PHE A 118 -12.63 10.57 2.43
N GLU A 119 -12.03 11.73 2.54
CA GLU A 119 -12.75 12.99 2.61
C GLU A 119 -13.53 13.25 1.32
N ARG A 120 -14.70 13.86 1.50
CA ARG A 120 -15.62 14.13 0.39
C ARG A 120 -16.07 15.58 0.40
N ASP A 121 -16.32 16.07 -0.80
CA ASP A 121 -17.04 17.30 -1.06
C ASP A 121 -18.32 16.92 -1.83
N ALA A 122 -19.45 16.97 -1.15
CA ALA A 122 -20.71 16.35 -1.58
C ALA A 122 -20.51 14.85 -1.92
N ASP A 123 -20.84 14.46 -3.14
CA ASP A 123 -20.74 13.06 -3.61
C ASP A 123 -19.37 12.73 -4.21
N ARG A 124 -18.43 13.66 -4.27
CA ARG A 124 -17.12 13.48 -4.86
C ARG A 124 -16.02 13.38 -3.81
N PHE A 125 -14.88 12.82 -4.17
CA PHE A 125 -13.69 12.91 -3.33
C PHE A 125 -13.24 14.37 -3.21
N ALA A 126 -12.95 14.82 -1.99
CA ALA A 126 -12.21 16.05 -1.78
C ALA A 126 -10.78 15.86 -2.24
N LEU A 127 -10.31 16.70 -3.16
CA LEU A 127 -9.02 16.55 -3.79
C LEU A 127 -8.06 17.66 -3.37
N GLY A 128 -6.95 17.28 -2.75
CA GLY A 128 -5.83 18.14 -2.44
C GLY A 128 -4.92 18.41 -3.65
N LEU A 129 -4.10 19.45 -3.53
CA LEU A 129 -3.00 19.75 -4.43
C LEU A 129 -1.70 19.73 -3.65
N GLU A 130 -0.76 18.91 -4.08
CA GLU A 130 0.58 18.83 -3.51
C GLU A 130 1.65 19.18 -4.54
N GLY A 131 2.90 19.38 -4.08
CA GLY A 131 4.02 19.69 -4.95
C GLY A 131 4.24 18.65 -6.05
N GLY A 132 4.64 19.09 -7.24
CA GLY A 132 4.84 18.22 -8.40
C GLY A 132 3.57 17.91 -9.19
N HIS A 133 2.40 18.29 -8.70
CA HIS A 133 1.13 18.09 -9.40
C HIS A 133 0.59 19.37 -10.01
N SER A 134 0.21 19.33 -11.28
CA SER A 134 -0.44 20.44 -12.00
C SER A 134 -1.96 20.50 -11.77
N ARG A 135 -2.55 19.46 -11.19
CA ARG A 135 -3.99 19.33 -10.92
C ARG A 135 -4.24 18.83 -9.50
N ARG A 136 -5.42 19.19 -8.96
CA ARG A 136 -5.89 18.60 -7.69
C ARG A 136 -6.24 17.14 -7.92
N ARG A 137 -5.52 16.23 -7.27
CA ARG A 137 -5.74 14.78 -7.41
C ARG A 137 -5.42 13.97 -6.17
N ILE A 138 -5.11 14.64 -5.06
CA ILE A 138 -4.71 13.93 -3.85
C ILE A 138 -5.96 13.58 -3.05
N VAL A 139 -6.28 12.29 -2.99
CA VAL A 139 -7.34 11.72 -2.16
C VAL A 139 -6.76 11.47 -0.77
N HIS A 140 -7.42 11.91 0.29
CA HIS A 140 -6.85 11.90 1.63
C HIS A 140 -7.87 11.61 2.74
N VAL A 141 -7.35 11.29 3.93
CA VAL A 141 -8.06 11.19 5.21
C VAL A 141 -7.28 12.01 6.22
N GLY A 142 -7.45 13.33 6.22
CA GLY A 142 -6.60 14.25 6.99
C GLY A 142 -5.14 13.97 6.79
N ASP A 143 -4.36 13.97 7.88
CA ASP A 143 -2.94 13.62 7.91
C ASP A 143 -2.68 12.13 8.21
N ALA A 144 -3.66 11.26 8.00
CA ALA A 144 -3.61 9.87 8.42
C ALA A 144 -4.06 8.88 7.33
N THR A 145 -3.92 9.26 6.06
CA THR A 145 -4.39 8.45 4.92
C THR A 145 -3.80 7.04 4.93
N GLY A 146 -2.51 6.92 5.12
CA GLY A 146 -1.84 5.61 5.17
C GLY A 146 -2.36 4.73 6.30
N ARG A 147 -2.60 5.32 7.48
CA ARG A 147 -3.17 4.61 8.63
C ARG A 147 -4.57 4.11 8.31
N ALA A 148 -5.43 4.96 7.76
CA ALA A 148 -6.81 4.61 7.42
C ALA A 148 -6.87 3.47 6.40
N VAL A 149 -6.09 3.55 5.33
CA VAL A 149 -5.99 2.50 4.31
C VAL A 149 -5.48 1.20 4.90
N THR A 150 -4.35 1.25 5.65
CA THR A 150 -3.73 0.05 6.21
C THR A 150 -4.67 -0.64 7.22
N GLN A 151 -5.37 0.12 8.04
CA GLN A 151 -6.31 -0.42 9.02
C GLN A 151 -7.46 -1.18 8.36
N VAL A 152 -8.06 -0.62 7.32
CA VAL A 152 -9.13 -1.28 6.55
C VAL A 152 -8.61 -2.56 5.89
N LEU A 153 -7.43 -2.52 5.28
CA LEU A 153 -6.84 -3.72 4.65
C LEU A 153 -6.52 -4.81 5.67
N ILE A 154 -5.99 -4.47 6.86
CA ILE A 154 -5.74 -5.42 7.95
C ILE A 154 -7.04 -6.09 8.39
N GLU A 155 -8.10 -5.31 8.55
CA GLU A 155 -9.39 -5.82 8.97
C GLU A 155 -9.98 -6.79 7.94
N ARG A 156 -9.85 -6.47 6.66
CA ARG A 156 -10.24 -7.37 5.57
C ARG A 156 -9.43 -8.67 5.58
N VAL A 157 -8.12 -8.61 5.71
CA VAL A 157 -7.28 -9.81 5.79
C VAL A 157 -7.64 -10.70 6.98
N ARG A 158 -8.07 -10.13 8.11
CA ARG A 158 -8.48 -10.90 9.30
C ARG A 158 -9.83 -11.59 9.17
N THR A 159 -10.67 -11.09 8.27
CA THR A 159 -12.05 -11.58 8.08
C THR A 159 -12.21 -12.47 6.84
N THR A 160 -11.15 -12.60 6.04
CA THR A 160 -11.08 -13.48 4.87
C THR A 160 -10.47 -14.83 5.24
#